data_ed41df324caa6bd1632a2a15281d6e98
#
_entry.id   ed41df324caa6bd1632a2a15281d6e98
#
_cell.length_a   1.000
_cell.length_b   1.000
_cell.length_c   1.000
_cell.angle_alpha   90.00
_cell.angle_beta   90.00
_cell.angle_gamma   90.00
#
_symmetry.space_group_name_H-M   'P 1'
#
loop_
_entity.id
_entity.type
_entity.pdbx_description
1 polymer ?
#
loop_
_entity_poly.entity_id
_entity_poly.type
_entity_poly.pdbx_seq_one_letter_code
_entity_poly.pdbx_strand_id
1 'polypeptide(L)'
;MSSKRIIFTVTNNLESDQRVHKVASYFHEKGWDVMVIGSNHRTCHPYQQPYQTKRLKVWFKKGFLFYAEFNIKLFFYLLFHKVDRIWGNDTDTALATYLASKLKRCDYSLDLHELFPEVPEVTNRPCVKKVWTMVENWVLPHVKDGYTVCESIAQYYKNKYGIQLKVLRNVPFYKEYQREDKFNYPNKKVILYQGAVNEGRGVDWIIRAMKHIEDAVFVIIGDGDKKQEMEKLVNSLQLNNKVKFWGHLPFYELKGYTNSADLGVCLLEEKGLSYYYALPNRIFDFMQAHVPMLATDFPEIRKIIETEKTGKVISHYEPEYLAQVIEEMLRQPINHELFLEATNRNNWEKEREIITM
;
A
#
# COMPACT_ATOMS: atom_id res chain seq x y z
N MET A 1 -21.21 -27.85 -13.78
CA MET A 1 -20.74 -27.85 -12.38
C MET A 1 -20.96 -26.48 -11.82
N SER A 2 -21.49 -26.32 -10.58
CA SER A 2 -21.60 -24.99 -9.98
C SER A 2 -20.19 -24.43 -9.74
N SER A 3 -19.96 -23.17 -10.09
CA SER A 3 -18.68 -22.48 -9.82
C SER A 3 -18.36 -22.53 -8.32
N LYS A 4 -17.09 -22.76 -7.97
CA LYS A 4 -16.63 -22.66 -6.58
C LYS A 4 -16.76 -21.20 -6.13
N ARG A 5 -17.17 -21.00 -4.87
CA ARG A 5 -17.37 -19.67 -4.30
C ARG A 5 -16.23 -19.27 -3.35
N ILE A 6 -15.64 -18.11 -3.59
CA ILE A 6 -14.64 -17.50 -2.71
C ILE A 6 -15.14 -16.17 -2.15
N ILE A 7 -14.89 -15.94 -0.85
CA ILE A 7 -15.22 -14.68 -0.17
C ILE A 7 -13.97 -14.03 0.36
N PHE A 8 -13.66 -12.83 -0.14
CA PHE A 8 -12.60 -11.95 0.36
C PHE A 8 -13.17 -11.01 1.44
N THR A 9 -12.37 -10.71 2.45
CA THR A 9 -12.84 -9.91 3.60
C THR A 9 -11.83 -8.82 3.94
N VAL A 10 -12.29 -7.59 4.09
CA VAL A 10 -11.49 -6.43 4.53
C VAL A 10 -12.30 -5.57 5.49
N THR A 11 -11.67 -4.80 6.34
CA THR A 11 -12.36 -3.86 7.23
C THR A 11 -12.67 -2.51 6.56
N ASN A 12 -12.01 -2.18 5.45
CA ASN A 12 -12.19 -0.92 4.72
C ASN A 12 -13.50 -0.84 3.92
N ASN A 13 -13.70 0.28 3.21
CA ASN A 13 -14.91 0.54 2.39
C ASN A 13 -14.83 0.00 0.96
N LEU A 14 -13.83 -0.77 0.60
CA LEU A 14 -13.54 -1.41 -0.70
C LEU A 14 -12.97 -0.49 -1.78
N GLU A 15 -13.20 0.81 -1.75
CA GLU A 15 -12.92 1.71 -2.87
C GLU A 15 -11.44 1.87 -3.22
N SER A 16 -10.57 1.79 -2.21
CA SER A 16 -9.13 2.06 -2.37
C SER A 16 -8.22 0.83 -2.30
N ASP A 17 -8.79 -0.35 -2.07
CA ASP A 17 -8.00 -1.56 -1.86
C ASP A 17 -7.64 -2.27 -3.17
N GLN A 18 -6.62 -1.74 -3.83
CA GLN A 18 -6.18 -2.26 -5.12
C GLN A 18 -5.65 -3.69 -5.05
N ARG A 19 -5.05 -4.10 -3.93
CA ARG A 19 -4.51 -5.46 -3.79
C ARG A 19 -5.63 -6.48 -3.76
N VAL A 20 -6.61 -6.29 -2.89
CA VAL A 20 -7.79 -7.16 -2.81
C VAL A 20 -8.52 -7.22 -4.16
N HIS A 21 -8.60 -6.08 -4.83
CA HIS A 21 -9.15 -5.99 -6.18
C HIS A 21 -8.45 -6.88 -7.19
N LYS A 22 -7.11 -6.79 -7.26
CA LYS A 22 -6.30 -7.56 -8.21
C LYS A 22 -6.45 -9.06 -7.96
N VAL A 23 -6.38 -9.49 -6.68
CA VAL A 23 -6.54 -10.90 -6.31
C VAL A 23 -7.96 -11.40 -6.59
N ALA A 24 -8.99 -10.64 -6.22
CA ALA A 24 -10.39 -10.98 -6.46
C ALA A 24 -10.72 -11.07 -7.96
N SER A 25 -10.22 -10.13 -8.77
CA SER A 25 -10.36 -10.16 -10.22
C SER A 25 -9.69 -11.39 -10.82
N TYR A 26 -8.50 -11.77 -10.34
CA TYR A 26 -7.81 -12.96 -10.82
C TYR A 26 -8.62 -14.25 -10.56
N PHE A 27 -9.22 -14.40 -9.38
CA PHE A 27 -10.12 -15.53 -9.11
C PHE A 27 -11.38 -15.50 -10.00
N HIS A 28 -11.94 -14.31 -10.23
CA HIS A 28 -13.08 -14.14 -11.13
C HIS A 28 -12.74 -14.55 -12.57
N GLU A 29 -11.58 -14.11 -13.11
CA GLU A 29 -11.06 -14.53 -14.43
C GLU A 29 -10.89 -16.04 -14.54
N LYS A 30 -10.59 -16.73 -13.43
CA LYS A 30 -10.47 -18.20 -13.35
C LYS A 30 -11.82 -18.92 -13.14
N GLY A 31 -12.93 -18.20 -13.20
CA GLY A 31 -14.29 -18.77 -13.17
C GLY A 31 -14.85 -19.04 -11.75
N TRP A 32 -14.25 -18.46 -10.70
CA TRP A 32 -14.84 -18.52 -9.36
C TRP A 32 -16.00 -17.53 -9.22
N ASP A 33 -17.02 -17.92 -8.43
CA ASP A 33 -18.03 -16.98 -7.92
C ASP A 33 -17.41 -16.17 -6.78
N VAL A 34 -17.02 -14.93 -7.08
CA VAL A 34 -16.26 -14.07 -6.17
C VAL A 34 -17.18 -13.08 -5.46
N MET A 35 -17.01 -12.95 -4.15
CA MET A 35 -17.60 -11.89 -3.34
C MET A 35 -16.53 -11.20 -2.50
N VAL A 36 -16.54 -9.87 -2.46
CA VAL A 36 -15.68 -9.09 -1.57
C VAL A 36 -16.53 -8.38 -0.52
N ILE A 37 -16.20 -8.59 0.77
CA ILE A 37 -16.93 -8.03 1.91
C ILE A 37 -16.05 -6.98 2.59
N GLY A 38 -16.59 -5.77 2.71
CA GLY A 38 -16.00 -4.67 3.48
C GLY A 38 -17.00 -4.05 4.46
N SER A 39 -16.71 -2.86 4.96
CA SER A 39 -17.58 -2.13 5.88
C SER A 39 -18.02 -0.76 5.33
N ASN A 40 -19.09 -0.22 5.90
CA ASN A 40 -19.58 1.12 5.62
C ASN A 40 -19.16 2.16 6.67
N HIS A 41 -18.01 1.96 7.33
CA HIS A 41 -17.58 2.85 8.42
C HIS A 41 -17.18 4.27 7.94
N ARG A 42 -16.85 4.42 6.66
CA ARG A 42 -16.55 5.71 5.99
C ARG A 42 -17.60 6.02 4.93
N THR A 43 -17.57 7.21 4.38
CA THR A 43 -18.36 7.59 3.20
C THR A 43 -18.09 6.60 2.07
N CYS A 44 -19.17 6.09 1.46
CA CYS A 44 -19.09 5.09 0.42
C CYS A 44 -19.65 5.67 -0.88
N HIS A 45 -18.85 5.60 -1.94
CA HIS A 45 -19.31 5.91 -3.29
C HIS A 45 -19.77 4.64 -4.02
N PRO A 46 -20.50 4.77 -5.13
CA PRO A 46 -20.79 3.66 -6.00
C PRO A 46 -19.49 2.99 -6.46
N TYR A 47 -19.46 1.65 -6.36
CA TYR A 47 -18.28 0.86 -6.62
C TYR A 47 -18.68 -0.36 -7.42
N GLN A 48 -18.38 -0.34 -8.72
CA GLN A 48 -18.72 -1.41 -9.65
C GLN A 48 -17.49 -2.25 -9.95
N GLN A 49 -17.64 -3.55 -9.81
CA GLN A 49 -16.63 -4.54 -10.10
C GLN A 49 -17.22 -5.71 -10.86
N PRO A 50 -16.43 -6.50 -11.59
CA PRO A 50 -16.94 -7.65 -12.34
C PRO A 50 -17.46 -8.76 -11.44
N TYR A 51 -17.25 -8.67 -10.13
CA TYR A 51 -17.69 -9.63 -9.11
C TYR A 51 -18.57 -8.95 -8.05
N GLN A 52 -19.17 -9.78 -7.17
CA GLN A 52 -20.09 -9.29 -6.15
C GLN A 52 -19.33 -8.55 -5.03
N THR A 53 -19.88 -7.44 -4.57
CA THR A 53 -19.36 -6.68 -3.42
C THR A 53 -20.44 -6.45 -2.37
N LYS A 54 -20.05 -6.45 -1.10
CA LYS A 54 -20.96 -6.18 0.01
C LYS A 54 -20.26 -5.37 1.10
N ARG A 55 -20.95 -4.34 1.59
CA ARG A 55 -20.52 -3.56 2.75
C ARG A 55 -21.40 -3.88 3.94
N LEU A 56 -20.83 -4.45 5.00
CA LEU A 56 -21.54 -4.71 6.24
C LEU A 56 -21.82 -3.37 6.95
N LYS A 57 -23.05 -3.15 7.34
CA LYS A 57 -23.44 -1.96 8.12
C LYS A 57 -22.88 -2.07 9.53
N VAL A 58 -22.09 -1.07 9.95
CA VAL A 58 -21.54 -0.96 11.30
C VAL A 58 -21.95 0.36 11.94
N TRP A 59 -22.26 0.33 13.21
CA TRP A 59 -22.64 1.50 14.00
C TRP A 59 -21.42 2.24 14.52
N PHE A 60 -20.45 1.48 15.06
CA PHE A 60 -19.19 2.05 15.50
C PHE A 60 -18.28 2.32 14.28
N LYS A 61 -17.64 3.49 14.25
CA LYS A 61 -16.85 3.94 13.07
C LYS A 61 -15.33 3.85 13.28
N LYS A 62 -14.88 3.61 14.52
CA LYS A 62 -13.45 3.55 14.88
C LYS A 62 -13.21 2.80 16.19
N GLY A 63 -11.96 2.42 16.43
CA GLY A 63 -11.51 1.81 17.67
C GLY A 63 -11.97 0.37 17.87
N PHE A 64 -11.79 -0.15 19.10
CA PHE A 64 -12.06 -1.56 19.42
C PHE A 64 -13.49 -2.00 19.08
N LEU A 65 -14.50 -1.18 19.39
CA LEU A 65 -15.91 -1.53 19.14
C LEU A 65 -16.20 -1.69 17.65
N PHE A 66 -15.56 -0.91 16.79
CA PHE A 66 -15.68 -1.09 15.34
C PHE A 66 -15.17 -2.48 14.91
N TYR A 67 -13.98 -2.87 15.31
CA TYR A 67 -13.41 -4.16 14.94
C TYR A 67 -14.20 -5.33 15.53
N ALA A 68 -14.65 -5.21 16.78
CA ALA A 68 -15.49 -6.24 17.42
C ALA A 68 -16.82 -6.41 16.70
N GLU A 69 -17.55 -5.33 16.45
CA GLU A 69 -18.83 -5.35 15.72
C GLU A 69 -18.66 -5.92 14.31
N PHE A 70 -17.66 -5.45 13.57
CA PHE A 70 -17.41 -5.90 12.21
C PHE A 70 -17.11 -7.41 12.17
N ASN A 71 -16.17 -7.89 13.01
CA ASN A 71 -15.81 -9.30 13.05
C ASN A 71 -16.98 -10.22 13.47
N ILE A 72 -17.81 -9.81 14.43
CA ILE A 72 -19.01 -10.56 14.82
C ILE A 72 -19.97 -10.67 13.63
N LYS A 73 -20.27 -9.54 12.95
CA LYS A 73 -21.17 -9.54 11.79
C LYS A 73 -20.59 -10.34 10.62
N LEU A 74 -19.28 -10.22 10.37
CA LEU A 74 -18.58 -10.96 9.34
C LEU A 74 -18.65 -12.47 9.61
N PHE A 75 -18.36 -12.90 10.84
CA PHE A 75 -18.39 -14.30 11.25
C PHE A 75 -19.77 -14.92 10.98
N PHE A 76 -20.85 -14.29 11.45
CA PHE A 76 -22.20 -14.80 11.21
C PHE A 76 -22.56 -14.76 9.72
N TYR A 77 -22.17 -13.73 8.99
CA TYR A 77 -22.36 -13.68 7.55
C TYR A 77 -21.72 -14.88 6.87
N LEU A 78 -20.46 -15.16 7.16
CA LEU A 78 -19.74 -16.29 6.58
C LEU A 78 -20.36 -17.64 6.94
N LEU A 79 -20.87 -17.82 8.16
CA LEU A 79 -21.55 -19.05 8.59
C LEU A 79 -22.79 -19.35 7.79
N PHE A 80 -23.62 -18.35 7.50
CA PHE A 80 -24.93 -18.55 6.87
C PHE A 80 -24.92 -18.47 5.34
N HIS A 81 -23.77 -18.19 4.73
CA HIS A 81 -23.65 -18.14 3.26
C HIS A 81 -22.77 -19.27 2.73
N LYS A 82 -23.10 -19.77 1.54
CA LYS A 82 -22.26 -20.78 0.87
C LYS A 82 -20.89 -20.17 0.57
N VAL A 83 -19.82 -20.90 0.91
CA VAL A 83 -18.43 -20.54 0.62
C VAL A 83 -17.59 -21.80 0.56
N ASP A 84 -16.74 -21.91 -0.45
CA ASP A 84 -15.79 -23.01 -0.62
C ASP A 84 -14.38 -22.59 -0.17
N ARG A 85 -14.06 -21.29 -0.26
CA ARG A 85 -12.80 -20.70 0.23
C ARG A 85 -13.04 -19.34 0.86
N ILE A 86 -12.41 -19.07 2.01
CA ILE A 86 -12.41 -17.76 2.66
C ILE A 86 -11.00 -17.18 2.53
N TRP A 87 -10.91 -15.94 2.02
CA TRP A 87 -9.66 -15.17 1.93
C TRP A 87 -9.73 -13.98 2.88
N GLY A 88 -9.08 -14.14 4.05
CA GLY A 88 -8.93 -13.05 5.02
C GLY A 88 -7.82 -12.10 4.59
N ASN A 89 -8.01 -10.81 4.79
CA ASN A 89 -6.98 -9.81 4.60
C ASN A 89 -6.68 -9.14 5.92
N ASP A 90 -5.39 -9.08 6.26
CA ASP A 90 -4.82 -8.56 7.49
C ASP A 90 -5.28 -9.23 8.80
N THR A 91 -4.58 -8.92 9.88
CA THR A 91 -4.85 -9.44 11.21
C THR A 91 -6.24 -9.06 11.71
N ASP A 92 -6.78 -7.94 11.24
CA ASP A 92 -8.06 -7.37 11.68
C ASP A 92 -9.30 -8.14 11.19
N THR A 93 -9.18 -8.99 10.16
CA THR A 93 -10.23 -9.94 9.75
C THR A 93 -9.90 -11.38 10.10
N ALA A 94 -8.66 -11.67 10.52
CA ALA A 94 -8.14 -13.02 10.66
C ALA A 94 -8.95 -13.91 11.61
N LEU A 95 -9.39 -13.36 12.75
CA LEU A 95 -10.11 -14.13 13.76
C LEU A 95 -11.46 -14.65 13.26
N ALA A 96 -12.28 -13.77 12.71
CA ALA A 96 -13.63 -14.13 12.22
C ALA A 96 -13.54 -15.10 11.04
N THR A 97 -12.62 -14.86 10.12
CA THR A 97 -12.42 -15.67 8.90
C THR A 97 -11.89 -17.05 9.21
N TYR A 98 -10.91 -17.15 10.11
CA TYR A 98 -10.38 -18.43 10.57
C TYR A 98 -11.42 -19.28 11.28
N LEU A 99 -12.16 -18.71 12.24
CA LEU A 99 -13.22 -19.43 12.95
C LEU A 99 -14.31 -19.93 12.00
N ALA A 100 -14.78 -19.06 11.09
CA ALA A 100 -15.78 -19.42 10.11
C ALA A 100 -15.29 -20.57 9.21
N SER A 101 -14.04 -20.52 8.74
CA SER A 101 -13.47 -21.56 7.89
C SER A 101 -13.39 -22.92 8.59
N LYS A 102 -13.02 -22.93 9.87
CA LYS A 102 -12.98 -24.15 10.69
C LYS A 102 -14.36 -24.78 10.86
N LEU A 103 -15.37 -23.98 11.21
CA LEU A 103 -16.74 -24.49 11.40
C LEU A 103 -17.36 -24.98 10.09
N LYS A 104 -17.09 -24.30 8.99
CA LYS A 104 -17.58 -24.70 7.66
C LYS A 104 -16.74 -25.78 6.99
N ARG A 105 -15.56 -26.07 7.50
CA ARG A 105 -14.58 -27.00 6.90
C ARG A 105 -14.27 -26.64 5.45
N CYS A 106 -14.12 -25.34 5.16
CA CYS A 106 -13.75 -24.82 3.85
C CYS A 106 -12.29 -24.36 3.82
N ASP A 107 -11.75 -24.14 2.62
CA ASP A 107 -10.38 -23.64 2.43
C ASP A 107 -10.22 -22.26 3.05
N TYR A 108 -9.03 -21.99 3.59
CA TYR A 108 -8.70 -20.72 4.22
C TYR A 108 -7.35 -20.20 3.72
N SER A 109 -7.36 -18.96 3.24
CA SER A 109 -6.16 -18.20 2.90
C SER A 109 -6.13 -16.92 3.74
N LEU A 110 -4.92 -16.48 4.13
CA LEU A 110 -4.72 -15.22 4.84
C LEU A 110 -3.63 -14.41 4.15
N ASP A 111 -3.93 -13.15 3.85
CA ASP A 111 -3.04 -12.20 3.20
C ASP A 111 -2.70 -11.06 4.16
N LEU A 112 -1.45 -10.97 4.59
CA LEU A 112 -0.95 -10.02 5.58
C LEU A 112 -0.20 -8.91 4.86
N HIS A 113 -0.77 -7.71 4.83
CA HIS A 113 -0.22 -6.57 4.07
C HIS A 113 0.85 -5.80 4.85
N GLU A 114 0.86 -5.95 6.17
CA GLU A 114 1.77 -5.25 7.07
C GLU A 114 1.95 -6.04 8.39
N LEU A 115 2.92 -5.62 9.19
CA LEU A 115 3.05 -6.11 10.56
C LEU A 115 2.04 -5.38 11.46
N PHE A 116 0.80 -5.82 11.47
CA PHE A 116 -0.32 -5.11 12.08
C PHE A 116 -0.09 -4.68 13.54
N PRO A 117 0.47 -5.50 14.45
CA PRO A 117 0.83 -5.04 15.80
C PRO A 117 1.99 -4.04 15.87
N GLU A 118 2.75 -3.88 14.77
CA GLU A 118 3.95 -3.03 14.69
C GLU A 118 3.73 -1.76 13.85
N VAL A 119 2.47 -1.44 13.48
CA VAL A 119 2.16 -0.16 12.83
C VAL A 119 2.22 0.98 13.84
N PRO A 120 2.61 2.21 13.44
CA PRO A 120 2.76 3.34 14.35
C PRO A 120 1.52 3.64 15.20
N GLU A 121 0.32 3.44 14.63
CA GLU A 121 -0.96 3.69 15.30
C GLU A 121 -1.25 2.69 16.43
N VAL A 122 -0.60 1.54 16.44
CA VAL A 122 -0.76 0.45 17.41
C VAL A 122 0.39 0.39 18.39
N THR A 123 1.64 0.63 17.97
CA THR A 123 2.84 0.52 18.82
C THR A 123 2.78 1.41 20.05
N ASN A 124 2.21 2.60 19.93
CA ASN A 124 2.03 3.56 21.04
C ASN A 124 0.84 3.22 21.96
N ARG A 125 0.16 2.06 21.75
CA ARG A 125 -1.03 1.63 22.52
C ARG A 125 -0.86 0.19 23.01
N PRO A 126 -0.18 -0.05 24.14
CA PRO A 126 0.21 -1.40 24.60
C PRO A 126 -0.96 -2.38 24.71
N CYS A 127 -2.11 -1.93 25.22
CA CYS A 127 -3.30 -2.78 25.34
C CYS A 127 -3.85 -3.20 23.95
N VAL A 128 -3.85 -2.29 22.99
CA VAL A 128 -4.30 -2.58 21.61
C VAL A 128 -3.32 -3.54 20.95
N LYS A 129 -2.02 -3.28 21.05
CA LYS A 129 -0.96 -4.18 20.57
C LYS A 129 -1.11 -5.59 21.15
N LYS A 130 -1.36 -5.70 22.45
CA LYS A 130 -1.56 -7.00 23.11
C LYS A 130 -2.74 -7.78 22.53
N VAL A 131 -3.87 -7.11 22.28
CA VAL A 131 -5.05 -7.75 21.67
C VAL A 131 -4.72 -8.31 20.28
N TRP A 132 -4.13 -7.50 19.41
CA TRP A 132 -3.78 -7.96 18.06
C TRP A 132 -2.71 -9.06 18.07
N THR A 133 -1.72 -8.96 18.95
CA THR A 133 -0.74 -10.04 19.15
C THR A 133 -1.40 -11.34 19.62
N MET A 134 -2.43 -11.28 20.48
CA MET A 134 -3.20 -12.46 20.87
C MET A 134 -3.95 -13.08 19.69
N VAL A 135 -4.54 -12.27 18.82
CA VAL A 135 -5.20 -12.74 17.60
C VAL A 135 -4.18 -13.44 16.70
N GLU A 136 -3.01 -12.83 16.47
CA GLU A 136 -1.94 -13.44 15.69
C GLU A 136 -1.47 -14.76 16.30
N ASN A 137 -1.15 -14.79 17.60
CA ASN A 137 -0.70 -15.99 18.31
C ASN A 137 -1.69 -17.16 18.16
N TRP A 138 -2.98 -16.86 18.09
CA TRP A 138 -3.99 -17.88 18.00
C TRP A 138 -4.28 -18.33 16.55
N VAL A 139 -4.29 -17.42 15.60
CA VAL A 139 -4.67 -17.71 14.20
C VAL A 139 -3.46 -18.17 13.38
N LEU A 140 -2.35 -17.43 13.43
CA LEU A 140 -1.25 -17.59 12.47
C LEU A 140 -0.63 -19.00 12.48
N PRO A 141 -0.39 -19.68 13.62
CA PRO A 141 0.18 -21.03 13.61
C PRO A 141 -0.66 -22.06 12.85
N HIS A 142 -1.91 -21.72 12.52
CA HIS A 142 -2.82 -22.61 11.80
C HIS A 142 -3.02 -22.26 10.33
N VAL A 143 -2.41 -21.18 9.85
CA VAL A 143 -2.49 -20.73 8.46
C VAL A 143 -1.61 -21.63 7.59
N LYS A 144 -2.21 -22.33 6.64
CA LYS A 144 -1.51 -23.21 5.70
C LYS A 144 -1.25 -22.55 4.35
N ASP A 145 -2.15 -21.65 3.93
CA ASP A 145 -2.06 -20.88 2.69
C ASP A 145 -2.05 -19.39 3.05
N GLY A 146 -0.85 -18.84 3.22
CA GLY A 146 -0.65 -17.48 3.64
C GLY A 146 0.19 -16.68 2.66
N TYR A 147 -0.10 -15.39 2.60
CA TYR A 147 0.56 -14.42 1.71
C TYR A 147 1.00 -13.19 2.49
N THR A 148 2.02 -12.52 1.98
CA THR A 148 2.44 -11.20 2.46
C THR A 148 3.12 -10.40 1.34
N VAL A 149 3.48 -9.16 1.61
CA VAL A 149 3.91 -8.20 0.58
C VAL A 149 5.41 -8.21 0.29
N CYS A 150 6.26 -8.75 1.19
CA CYS A 150 7.72 -8.76 1.02
C CYS A 150 8.41 -9.84 1.87
N GLU A 151 9.67 -10.12 1.55
CA GLU A 151 10.47 -11.17 2.19
C GLU A 151 10.75 -10.89 3.67
N SER A 152 11.04 -9.65 4.05
CA SER A 152 11.33 -9.29 5.44
C SER A 152 10.13 -9.56 6.36
N ILE A 153 8.91 -9.27 5.89
CA ILE A 153 7.68 -9.59 6.63
C ILE A 153 7.45 -11.10 6.67
N ALA A 154 7.65 -11.82 5.56
CA ALA A 154 7.56 -13.29 5.54
C ALA A 154 8.53 -13.92 6.54
N GLN A 155 9.78 -13.47 6.57
CA GLN A 155 10.80 -13.97 7.49
C GLN A 155 10.48 -13.63 8.96
N TYR A 156 9.93 -12.43 9.24
CA TYR A 156 9.46 -12.06 10.58
C TYR A 156 8.39 -13.05 11.09
N TYR A 157 7.36 -13.32 10.28
CA TYR A 157 6.29 -14.24 10.65
C TYR A 157 6.78 -15.70 10.75
N LYS A 158 7.72 -16.11 9.89
CA LYS A 158 8.36 -17.43 9.99
C LYS A 158 9.12 -17.58 11.31
N ASN A 159 9.91 -16.58 11.69
CA ASN A 159 10.68 -16.62 12.94
C ASN A 159 9.79 -16.59 14.18
N LYS A 160 8.69 -15.83 14.13
CA LYS A 160 7.82 -15.62 15.29
C LYS A 160 6.77 -16.72 15.48
N TYR A 161 6.22 -17.24 14.39
CA TYR A 161 5.07 -18.17 14.42
C TYR A 161 5.33 -19.51 13.72
N GLY A 162 6.48 -19.70 13.09
CA GLY A 162 6.82 -20.92 12.36
C GLY A 162 6.05 -21.09 11.03
N ILE A 163 5.35 -20.06 10.54
CA ILE A 163 4.56 -20.13 9.31
C ILE A 163 5.38 -19.72 8.08
N GLN A 164 5.06 -20.33 6.94
CA GLN A 164 5.66 -19.96 5.66
C GLN A 164 4.62 -19.17 4.86
N LEU A 165 4.92 -17.90 4.59
CA LEU A 165 4.10 -17.03 3.76
C LEU A 165 4.72 -16.93 2.36
N LYS A 166 3.87 -16.97 1.34
CA LYS A 166 4.26 -16.65 -0.04
C LYS A 166 4.32 -15.14 -0.19
N VAL A 167 5.36 -14.67 -0.86
CA VAL A 167 5.48 -13.24 -1.12
C VAL A 167 4.70 -12.91 -2.39
N LEU A 168 3.64 -12.14 -2.24
CA LEU A 168 2.80 -11.60 -3.30
C LEU A 168 2.87 -10.07 -3.19
N ARG A 169 3.71 -9.43 -4.00
CA ARG A 169 3.93 -7.97 -3.93
C ARG A 169 2.76 -7.21 -4.54
N ASN A 170 2.53 -5.99 -4.08
CA ASN A 170 1.45 -5.16 -4.63
C ASN A 170 1.93 -4.31 -5.82
N VAL A 171 2.34 -4.97 -6.88
CA VAL A 171 2.81 -4.35 -8.13
C VAL A 171 1.65 -3.96 -9.05
N PRO A 172 1.78 -2.94 -9.92
CA PRO A 172 0.74 -2.54 -10.87
C PRO A 172 0.56 -3.57 -12.00
N PHE A 173 -0.57 -3.49 -12.71
CA PHE A 173 -0.71 -4.13 -14.01
C PHE A 173 0.30 -3.55 -14.98
N TYR A 174 0.88 -4.39 -15.84
CA TYR A 174 1.77 -3.91 -16.89
C TYR A 174 1.02 -2.92 -17.80
N LYS A 175 1.63 -1.79 -18.02
CA LYS A 175 1.18 -0.82 -19.03
C LYS A 175 2.41 -0.23 -19.69
N GLU A 176 2.31 -0.07 -20.98
CA GLU A 176 3.34 0.62 -21.75
C GLU A 176 3.53 2.05 -21.23
N TYR A 177 4.78 2.46 -21.13
CA TYR A 177 5.12 3.81 -20.69
C TYR A 177 4.73 4.84 -21.74
N GLN A 178 4.09 5.88 -21.29
CA GLN A 178 3.82 7.07 -22.10
C GLN A 178 4.02 8.30 -21.22
N ARG A 179 5.01 9.14 -21.59
CA ARG A 179 5.18 10.43 -20.94
C ARG A 179 3.92 11.28 -21.13
N GLU A 180 3.43 11.87 -20.06
CA GLU A 180 2.34 12.82 -20.09
C GLU A 180 2.85 14.19 -19.61
N ASP A 181 2.10 15.26 -19.89
CA ASP A 181 2.37 16.62 -19.40
C ASP A 181 1.13 17.16 -18.71
N LYS A 182 0.92 16.72 -17.46
CA LYS A 182 -0.22 17.11 -16.63
C LYS A 182 0.07 18.32 -15.75
N PHE A 183 1.38 18.65 -15.58
CA PHE A 183 1.81 19.75 -14.74
C PHE A 183 2.14 20.98 -15.59
N ASN A 184 1.50 22.11 -15.29
CA ASN A 184 1.78 23.38 -15.98
C ASN A 184 2.85 24.16 -15.20
N TYR A 185 4.10 23.68 -15.24
CA TYR A 185 5.25 24.35 -14.64
C TYR A 185 6.36 24.54 -15.69
N PRO A 186 6.23 25.51 -16.60
CA PRO A 186 7.21 25.70 -17.65
C PRO A 186 8.61 25.98 -17.06
N ASN A 187 9.61 25.33 -17.63
CA ASN A 187 11.03 25.44 -17.23
C ASN A 187 11.34 24.97 -15.79
N LYS A 188 10.46 24.21 -15.14
CA LYS A 188 10.73 23.62 -13.83
C LYS A 188 10.55 22.12 -13.84
N LYS A 189 11.42 21.44 -13.11
CA LYS A 189 11.30 20.00 -12.85
C LYS A 189 10.22 19.73 -11.80
N VAL A 190 9.55 18.59 -11.90
CA VAL A 190 8.51 18.17 -10.97
C VAL A 190 9.01 17.04 -10.08
N ILE A 191 9.12 17.32 -8.78
CA ILE A 191 9.33 16.32 -7.73
C ILE A 191 7.95 15.92 -7.24
N LEU A 192 7.64 14.62 -7.24
CA LEU A 192 6.31 14.12 -6.90
C LEU A 192 6.32 13.25 -5.64
N TYR A 193 5.47 13.60 -4.69
CA TYR A 193 5.00 12.70 -3.64
C TYR A 193 3.56 12.27 -3.92
N GLN A 194 3.28 10.98 -3.86
CA GLN A 194 1.92 10.45 -3.95
C GLN A 194 1.61 9.49 -2.80
N GLY A 195 0.46 9.69 -2.16
CA GLY A 195 -0.03 8.84 -1.07
C GLY A 195 -0.49 9.60 0.16
N ALA A 196 -0.77 8.87 1.25
CA ALA A 196 -1.23 9.45 2.50
C ALA A 196 -0.18 10.37 3.13
N VAL A 197 -0.60 11.60 3.48
CA VAL A 197 0.22 12.60 4.18
C VAL A 197 0.06 12.39 5.69
N ASN A 198 0.62 11.28 6.18
CA ASN A 198 0.55 10.88 7.58
C ASN A 198 1.92 11.04 8.26
N GLU A 199 1.95 10.82 9.56
CA GLU A 199 3.19 10.82 10.33
C GLU A 199 4.19 9.80 9.79
N GLY A 200 5.49 10.16 9.76
CA GLY A 200 6.56 9.28 9.33
C GLY A 200 6.67 9.06 7.81
N ARG A 201 6.07 9.94 7.00
CA ARG A 201 6.13 9.85 5.53
C ARG A 201 7.20 10.74 4.89
N GLY A 202 8.04 11.44 5.68
CA GLY A 202 9.18 12.22 5.23
C GLY A 202 8.85 13.41 4.31
N VAL A 203 7.58 13.84 4.27
CA VAL A 203 7.14 14.96 3.43
C VAL A 203 7.77 16.27 3.90
N ASP A 204 7.91 16.46 5.20
CA ASP A 204 8.52 17.64 5.83
C ASP A 204 10.01 17.78 5.48
N TRP A 205 10.71 16.67 5.32
CA TRP A 205 12.13 16.67 4.90
C TRP A 205 12.29 17.28 3.51
N ILE A 206 11.45 16.86 2.56
CA ILE A 206 11.48 17.41 1.20
C ILE A 206 11.03 18.87 1.19
N ILE A 207 9.98 19.25 1.96
CA ILE A 207 9.56 20.65 2.09
C ILE A 207 10.73 21.53 2.53
N ARG A 208 11.50 21.09 3.54
CA ARG A 208 12.68 21.83 4.01
C ARG A 208 13.77 21.90 2.96
N ALA A 209 14.04 20.83 2.23
CA ALA A 209 15.04 20.78 1.16
C ALA A 209 14.68 21.75 0.01
N MET A 210 13.40 22.01 -0.26
CA MET A 210 12.96 22.93 -1.30
C MET A 210 13.42 24.39 -1.09
N LYS A 211 13.93 24.75 0.10
CA LYS A 211 14.58 26.06 0.32
C LYS A 211 15.84 26.22 -0.54
N HIS A 212 16.53 25.13 -0.81
CA HIS A 212 17.84 25.07 -1.48
C HIS A 212 17.73 24.68 -2.96
N ILE A 213 16.53 24.41 -3.48
CA ILE A 213 16.27 24.00 -4.86
C ILE A 213 15.52 25.11 -5.60
N GLU A 214 16.06 25.62 -6.73
CA GLU A 214 15.43 26.74 -7.47
C GLU A 214 14.59 26.27 -8.66
N ASP A 215 15.06 25.31 -9.45
CA ASP A 215 14.48 24.92 -10.75
C ASP A 215 13.52 23.73 -10.66
N ALA A 216 12.88 23.55 -9.50
CA ALA A 216 11.90 22.49 -9.31
C ALA A 216 10.67 22.96 -8.53
N VAL A 217 9.57 22.20 -8.69
CA VAL A 217 8.35 22.28 -7.90
C VAL A 217 8.11 20.94 -7.23
N PHE A 218 7.84 20.96 -5.93
CA PHE A 218 7.43 19.78 -5.18
C PHE A 218 5.91 19.69 -5.15
N VAL A 219 5.35 18.66 -5.78
CA VAL A 219 3.91 18.40 -5.83
C VAL A 219 3.57 17.25 -4.89
N ILE A 220 2.57 17.47 -4.06
CA ILE A 220 2.06 16.50 -3.08
C ILE A 220 0.64 16.13 -3.48
N ILE A 221 0.47 14.87 -3.97
CA ILE A 221 -0.83 14.31 -4.33
C ILE A 221 -1.24 13.31 -3.25
N GLY A 222 -2.24 13.67 -2.46
CA GLY A 222 -2.74 12.88 -1.36
C GLY A 222 -3.37 13.72 -0.25
N ASP A 223 -3.90 13.03 0.75
CA ASP A 223 -4.49 13.63 1.94
C ASP A 223 -4.07 12.83 3.18
N GLY A 224 -4.27 13.36 4.37
CA GLY A 224 -3.93 12.67 5.60
C GLY A 224 -3.86 13.59 6.82
N ASP A 225 -3.65 12.99 7.99
CA ASP A 225 -3.73 13.66 9.28
C ASP A 225 -2.67 14.78 9.45
N LYS A 226 -1.55 14.71 8.72
CA LYS A 226 -0.44 15.68 8.79
C LYS A 226 -0.50 16.77 7.70
N LYS A 227 -1.47 16.74 6.79
CA LYS A 227 -1.54 17.70 5.68
C LYS A 227 -1.56 19.14 6.16
N GLN A 228 -2.42 19.50 7.12
CA GLN A 228 -2.51 20.86 7.65
C GLN A 228 -1.20 21.34 8.31
N GLU A 229 -0.47 20.41 8.96
CA GLU A 229 0.84 20.70 9.55
C GLU A 229 1.87 21.00 8.46
N MET A 230 1.86 20.21 7.38
CA MET A 230 2.74 20.43 6.21
C MET A 230 2.43 21.74 5.50
N GLU A 231 1.15 22.09 5.32
CA GLU A 231 0.74 23.40 4.76
C GLU A 231 1.22 24.57 5.61
N LYS A 232 1.13 24.45 6.95
CA LYS A 232 1.68 25.47 7.87
C LYS A 232 3.20 25.58 7.75
N LEU A 233 3.89 24.45 7.60
CA LEU A 233 5.34 24.43 7.41
C LEU A 233 5.73 25.16 6.12
N VAL A 234 5.05 24.89 4.99
CA VAL A 234 5.27 25.57 3.71
C VAL A 234 5.08 27.08 3.86
N ASN A 235 4.01 27.53 4.52
CA ASN A 235 3.74 28.94 4.77
C ASN A 235 4.83 29.60 5.62
N SER A 236 5.25 28.94 6.72
CA SER A 236 6.28 29.47 7.62
C SER A 236 7.65 29.61 6.95
N LEU A 237 7.94 28.73 5.98
CA LEU A 237 9.17 28.77 5.18
C LEU A 237 9.06 29.62 3.91
N GLN A 238 7.88 30.23 3.63
CA GLN A 238 7.60 31.05 2.45
C GLN A 238 7.80 30.28 1.12
N LEU A 239 7.47 28.98 1.10
CA LEU A 239 7.68 28.09 -0.05
C LEU A 239 6.42 27.87 -0.91
N ASN A 240 5.39 28.71 -0.79
CA ASN A 240 4.10 28.57 -1.49
C ASN A 240 4.22 28.56 -3.03
N ASN A 241 5.26 29.14 -3.57
CA ASN A 241 5.56 29.13 -5.01
C ASN A 241 6.24 27.83 -5.46
N LYS A 242 6.95 27.11 -4.56
CA LYS A 242 7.74 25.90 -4.85
C LYS A 242 7.07 24.60 -4.40
N VAL A 243 6.12 24.62 -3.45
CA VAL A 243 5.44 23.44 -2.90
C VAL A 243 3.94 23.54 -3.13
N LYS A 244 3.35 22.50 -3.70
CA LYS A 244 1.92 22.48 -4.10
C LYS A 244 1.22 21.25 -3.54
N PHE A 245 0.11 21.46 -2.84
CA PHE A 245 -0.79 20.39 -2.39
C PHE A 245 -1.97 20.27 -3.35
N TRP A 246 -2.12 19.12 -3.97
CA TRP A 246 -3.18 18.87 -4.95
C TRP A 246 -4.36 18.08 -4.35
N GLY A 247 -4.24 17.65 -3.08
CA GLY A 247 -5.25 16.84 -2.43
C GLY A 247 -5.32 15.41 -2.99
N HIS A 248 -6.40 14.71 -2.66
CA HIS A 248 -6.62 13.35 -3.11
C HIS A 248 -7.12 13.32 -4.56
N LEU A 249 -6.48 12.54 -5.41
CA LEU A 249 -6.94 12.25 -6.77
C LEU A 249 -7.42 10.79 -6.88
N PRO A 250 -8.43 10.51 -7.71
CA PRO A 250 -8.80 9.16 -8.05
C PRO A 250 -7.63 8.41 -8.71
N PHE A 251 -7.53 7.11 -8.45
CA PHE A 251 -6.40 6.31 -8.91
C PHE A 251 -6.21 6.33 -10.44
N TYR A 252 -7.31 6.38 -11.20
CA TYR A 252 -7.26 6.40 -12.66
C TYR A 252 -6.69 7.72 -13.23
N GLU A 253 -6.79 8.83 -12.48
CA GLU A 253 -6.19 10.12 -12.83
C GLU A 253 -4.73 10.21 -12.38
N LEU A 254 -4.41 9.65 -11.20
CA LEU A 254 -3.10 9.74 -10.57
C LEU A 254 -1.98 9.26 -11.50
N LYS A 255 -2.25 8.22 -12.31
CA LYS A 255 -1.26 7.65 -13.21
C LYS A 255 -0.70 8.68 -14.21
N GLY A 256 -1.55 9.53 -14.80
CA GLY A 256 -1.10 10.57 -15.72
C GLY A 256 -0.17 11.58 -15.03
N TYR A 257 -0.44 11.94 -13.78
CA TYR A 257 0.44 12.80 -13.01
C TYR A 257 1.76 12.10 -12.64
N THR A 258 1.70 10.81 -12.30
CA THR A 258 2.92 10.01 -12.06
C THR A 258 3.80 9.99 -13.32
N ASN A 259 3.21 9.76 -14.49
CA ASN A 259 3.91 9.76 -15.78
C ASN A 259 4.48 11.15 -16.19
N SER A 260 4.04 12.21 -15.52
CA SER A 260 4.47 13.60 -15.80
C SER A 260 5.57 14.08 -14.86
N ALA A 261 5.93 13.30 -13.82
CA ALA A 261 6.96 13.68 -12.86
C ALA A 261 8.38 13.46 -13.40
N ASP A 262 9.35 14.20 -12.88
CA ASP A 262 10.77 14.05 -13.18
C ASP A 262 11.51 13.28 -12.07
N LEU A 263 11.02 13.33 -10.83
CA LEU A 263 11.55 12.61 -9.69
C LEU A 263 10.42 12.21 -8.74
N GLY A 264 10.40 10.93 -8.33
CA GLY A 264 9.51 10.44 -7.30
C GLY A 264 10.18 10.40 -5.92
N VAL A 265 9.42 10.64 -4.84
CA VAL A 265 9.94 10.53 -3.48
C VAL A 265 9.19 9.50 -2.66
N CYS A 266 9.95 8.63 -1.97
CA CYS A 266 9.45 7.57 -1.11
C CYS A 266 10.23 7.51 0.20
N LEU A 267 10.16 8.60 0.99
CA LEU A 267 10.85 8.70 2.26
C LEU A 267 9.95 8.23 3.41
N LEU A 268 10.53 7.46 4.32
CA LEU A 268 9.86 6.93 5.51
C LEU A 268 10.77 7.13 6.73
N GLU A 269 10.17 7.49 7.87
CA GLU A 269 10.84 7.44 9.18
C GLU A 269 10.82 6.02 9.73
N GLU A 270 11.82 5.65 10.52
CA GLU A 270 11.84 4.38 11.26
C GLU A 270 10.90 4.45 12.48
N LYS A 271 9.59 4.30 12.22
CA LYS A 271 8.54 4.30 13.25
C LYS A 271 7.97 2.90 13.48
N GLY A 272 8.83 1.97 13.84
CA GLY A 272 8.46 0.57 14.09
C GLY A 272 8.75 -0.36 12.91
N LEU A 273 8.72 -1.66 13.20
CA LEU A 273 9.12 -2.71 12.24
C LEU A 273 8.25 -2.76 10.99
N SER A 274 6.97 -2.36 11.09
CA SER A 274 6.08 -2.33 9.92
C SER A 274 6.54 -1.32 8.87
N TYR A 275 7.02 -0.15 9.29
CA TYR A 275 7.60 0.84 8.36
C TYR A 275 8.99 0.42 7.88
N TYR A 276 9.83 -0.12 8.77
CA TYR A 276 11.18 -0.56 8.43
C TYR A 276 11.21 -1.67 7.38
N TYR A 277 10.22 -2.58 7.42
CA TYR A 277 10.07 -3.66 6.43
C TYR A 277 9.07 -3.32 5.30
N ALA A 278 8.55 -2.09 5.27
CA ALA A 278 7.59 -1.72 4.24
C ALA A 278 8.17 -1.80 2.82
N LEU A 279 7.33 -2.26 1.88
CA LEU A 279 7.56 -2.15 0.45
C LEU A 279 6.42 -1.33 -0.18
N PRO A 280 6.53 0.01 -0.20
CA PRO A 280 5.45 0.89 -0.66
C PRO A 280 5.12 0.72 -2.14
N ASN A 281 3.83 0.64 -2.47
CA ASN A 281 3.34 0.45 -3.85
C ASN A 281 3.85 1.52 -4.81
N ARG A 282 4.02 2.78 -4.33
CA ARG A 282 4.50 3.90 -5.14
C ARG A 282 5.87 3.66 -5.78
N ILE A 283 6.69 2.76 -5.23
CA ILE A 283 7.97 2.37 -5.83
C ILE A 283 7.72 1.75 -7.22
N PHE A 284 6.75 0.87 -7.31
CA PHE A 284 6.39 0.21 -8.57
C PHE A 284 5.60 1.13 -9.50
N ASP A 285 4.81 2.08 -8.95
CA ASP A 285 4.12 3.08 -9.76
C ASP A 285 5.11 4.01 -10.45
N PHE A 286 6.14 4.52 -9.72
CA PHE A 286 7.21 5.32 -10.30
C PHE A 286 8.08 4.52 -11.28
N MET A 287 8.38 3.26 -10.95
CA MET A 287 9.10 2.37 -11.86
C MET A 287 8.36 2.24 -13.20
N GLN A 288 7.06 1.96 -13.17
CA GLN A 288 6.24 1.85 -14.39
C GLN A 288 6.10 3.18 -15.15
N ALA A 289 6.17 4.30 -14.44
CA ALA A 289 6.16 5.64 -15.03
C ALA A 289 7.53 6.11 -15.54
N HIS A 290 8.56 5.26 -15.47
CA HIS A 290 9.95 5.61 -15.80
C HIS A 290 10.46 6.85 -15.06
N VAL A 291 10.04 7.01 -13.80
CA VAL A 291 10.41 8.13 -12.94
C VAL A 291 11.45 7.67 -11.92
N PRO A 292 12.65 8.23 -11.92
CA PRO A 292 13.67 7.94 -10.92
C PRO A 292 13.15 8.25 -9.50
N MET A 293 13.59 7.46 -8.50
CA MET A 293 13.08 7.59 -7.14
C MET A 293 14.18 7.93 -6.15
N LEU A 294 13.90 8.89 -5.26
CA LEU A 294 14.65 9.09 -4.02
C LEU A 294 13.91 8.41 -2.87
N ALA A 295 14.54 7.46 -2.21
CA ALA A 295 13.88 6.65 -1.19
C ALA A 295 14.73 6.44 0.06
N THR A 296 14.08 6.12 1.17
CA THR A 296 14.73 5.73 2.42
C THR A 296 15.47 4.41 2.25
N ASP A 297 16.63 4.31 2.90
CA ASP A 297 17.47 3.14 2.93
C ASP A 297 16.96 2.09 3.92
N PHE A 298 15.77 1.51 3.62
CA PHE A 298 15.21 0.37 4.33
C PHE A 298 15.38 -0.92 3.52
N PRO A 299 15.45 -2.10 4.17
CA PRO A 299 15.89 -3.34 3.52
C PRO A 299 15.15 -3.69 2.22
N GLU A 300 13.83 -3.66 2.23
CA GLU A 300 13.02 -4.02 1.07
C GLU A 300 13.05 -2.94 -0.02
N ILE A 301 13.09 -1.67 0.39
CA ILE A 301 13.20 -0.51 -0.52
C ILE A 301 14.55 -0.52 -1.22
N ARG A 302 15.66 -0.65 -0.45
CA ARG A 302 17.01 -0.77 -0.98
C ARG A 302 17.11 -1.90 -1.99
N LYS A 303 16.66 -3.11 -1.58
CA LYS A 303 16.73 -4.29 -2.43
C LYS A 303 16.11 -4.05 -3.81
N ILE A 304 14.91 -3.47 -3.87
CA ILE A 304 14.23 -3.20 -5.14
C ILE A 304 14.95 -2.11 -5.94
N ILE A 305 15.23 -0.97 -5.32
CA ILE A 305 15.82 0.20 -6.03
C ILE A 305 17.20 -0.12 -6.57
N GLU A 306 18.07 -0.80 -5.79
CA GLU A 306 19.42 -1.16 -6.24
C GLU A 306 19.41 -2.29 -7.27
N THR A 307 18.54 -3.32 -7.09
CA THR A 307 18.44 -4.43 -8.06
C THR A 307 17.94 -3.93 -9.41
N GLU A 308 16.93 -3.07 -9.41
CA GLU A 308 16.30 -2.55 -10.62
C GLU A 308 16.97 -1.26 -11.13
N LYS A 309 17.88 -0.68 -10.35
CA LYS A 309 18.62 0.57 -10.66
C LYS A 309 17.68 1.74 -11.01
N THR A 310 16.53 1.82 -10.37
CA THR A 310 15.47 2.80 -10.67
C THR A 310 15.51 4.04 -9.80
N GLY A 311 16.56 4.23 -9.00
CA GLY A 311 16.65 5.38 -8.11
C GLY A 311 17.86 5.35 -7.19
N LYS A 312 17.79 6.14 -6.14
CA LYS A 312 18.84 6.28 -5.11
C LYS A 312 18.20 6.11 -3.72
N VAL A 313 18.85 5.34 -2.85
CA VAL A 313 18.47 5.22 -1.44
C VAL A 313 19.37 6.08 -0.58
N ILE A 314 18.82 6.64 0.50
CA ILE A 314 19.52 7.53 1.42
C ILE A 314 19.16 7.23 2.87
N SER A 315 20.10 7.49 3.78
CA SER A 315 19.96 7.38 5.24
C SER A 315 20.16 8.72 5.97
N HIS A 316 20.42 9.80 5.23
CA HIS A 316 20.59 11.15 5.77
C HIS A 316 19.54 12.09 5.20
N TYR A 317 18.96 12.94 6.04
CA TYR A 317 17.77 13.72 5.69
C TYR A 317 17.92 15.22 5.95
N GLU A 318 19.15 15.69 6.16
CA GLU A 318 19.46 17.12 6.29
C GLU A 318 19.06 17.85 5.00
N PRO A 319 18.38 19.03 5.12
CA PRO A 319 17.80 19.71 3.97
C PRO A 319 18.78 20.02 2.84
N GLU A 320 20.00 20.45 3.16
CA GLU A 320 21.05 20.77 2.20
C GLU A 320 21.53 19.53 1.44
N TYR A 321 21.73 18.43 2.17
CA TYR A 321 22.13 17.14 1.58
C TYR A 321 21.03 16.61 0.66
N LEU A 322 19.76 16.64 1.11
CA LEU A 322 18.63 16.24 0.28
C LEU A 322 18.52 17.06 -1.00
N ALA A 323 18.69 18.39 -0.90
CA ALA A 323 18.66 19.26 -2.05
C ALA A 323 19.77 18.90 -3.05
N GLN A 324 21.00 18.68 -2.59
CA GLN A 324 22.11 18.27 -3.45
C GLN A 324 21.81 16.95 -4.18
N VAL A 325 21.31 15.93 -3.45
CA VAL A 325 20.96 14.63 -4.04
C VAL A 325 19.84 14.75 -5.06
N ILE A 326 18.78 15.53 -4.74
CA ILE A 326 17.66 15.77 -5.65
C ILE A 326 18.15 16.45 -6.93
N GLU A 327 18.94 17.52 -6.84
CA GLU A 327 19.47 18.21 -8.01
C GLU A 327 20.39 17.35 -8.85
N GLU A 328 21.23 16.51 -8.22
CA GLU A 328 22.05 15.53 -8.92
C GLU A 328 21.18 14.57 -9.73
N MET A 329 20.12 14.01 -9.12
CA MET A 329 19.22 13.08 -9.79
C MET A 329 18.41 13.74 -10.92
N LEU A 330 17.97 14.97 -10.75
CA LEU A 330 17.22 15.72 -11.77
C LEU A 330 18.05 16.09 -13.01
N ARG A 331 19.39 16.14 -12.89
CA ARG A 331 20.33 16.38 -14.00
C ARG A 331 20.67 15.12 -14.79
N GLN A 332 20.45 13.94 -14.21
CA GLN A 332 20.78 12.69 -14.87
C GLN A 332 19.73 12.34 -15.94
N PRO A 333 20.15 11.86 -17.13
CA PRO A 333 19.21 11.36 -18.12
C PRO A 333 18.54 10.07 -17.66
N ILE A 334 17.27 9.91 -17.99
CA ILE A 334 16.52 8.70 -17.67
C ILE A 334 16.89 7.60 -18.67
N ASN A 335 17.32 6.46 -18.15
CA ASN A 335 17.53 5.25 -18.97
C ASN A 335 16.22 4.48 -19.12
N HIS A 336 15.42 4.80 -20.14
CA HIS A 336 14.10 4.20 -20.37
C HIS A 336 14.15 2.69 -20.60
N GLU A 337 15.21 2.14 -21.18
CA GLU A 337 15.36 0.70 -21.41
C GLU A 337 15.45 -0.05 -20.07
N LEU A 338 16.23 0.45 -19.14
CA LEU A 338 16.36 -0.10 -17.79
C LEU A 338 15.00 -0.11 -17.06
N PHE A 339 14.24 0.99 -17.14
CA PHE A 339 12.90 1.04 -16.54
C PHE A 339 11.92 0.08 -17.22
N LEU A 340 11.99 -0.09 -18.53
CA LEU A 340 11.18 -1.06 -19.25
C LEU A 340 11.47 -2.50 -18.79
N GLU A 341 12.74 -2.86 -18.66
CA GLU A 341 13.12 -4.16 -18.13
C GLU A 341 12.65 -4.35 -16.69
N ALA A 342 12.83 -3.34 -15.81
CA ALA A 342 12.36 -3.37 -14.43
C ALA A 342 10.83 -3.56 -14.36
N THR A 343 10.07 -2.83 -15.18
CA THR A 343 8.61 -2.96 -15.26
C THR A 343 8.20 -4.34 -15.77
N ASN A 344 8.91 -4.90 -16.74
CA ASN A 344 8.67 -6.25 -17.24
C ASN A 344 8.91 -7.34 -16.20
N ARG A 345 9.81 -7.11 -15.23
CA ARG A 345 10.05 -8.02 -14.10
C ARG A 345 9.04 -7.83 -12.96
N ASN A 346 8.54 -6.60 -12.76
CA ASN A 346 7.76 -6.20 -11.60
C ASN A 346 6.35 -5.74 -11.98
N ASN A 347 5.51 -6.68 -12.44
CA ASN A 347 4.12 -6.43 -12.84
C ASN A 347 3.17 -7.51 -12.30
N TRP A 348 1.88 -7.18 -12.26
CA TRP A 348 0.86 -8.07 -11.70
C TRP A 348 0.70 -9.37 -12.49
N GLU A 349 0.87 -9.35 -13.79
CA GLU A 349 0.73 -10.52 -14.67
C GLU A 349 1.71 -11.64 -14.28
N LYS A 350 2.90 -11.28 -13.81
CA LYS A 350 3.90 -12.23 -13.28
C LYS A 350 3.67 -12.56 -11.82
N GLU A 351 3.37 -11.56 -11.01
CA GLU A 351 3.21 -11.71 -9.58
C GLU A 351 2.05 -12.65 -9.22
N ARG A 352 0.93 -12.58 -9.94
CA ARG A 352 -0.27 -13.41 -9.69
C ARG A 352 -0.05 -14.92 -9.87
N GLU A 353 1.02 -15.35 -10.53
CA GLU A 353 1.33 -16.77 -10.73
C GLU A 353 1.67 -17.49 -9.40
N ILE A 354 2.00 -16.73 -8.35
CA ILE A 354 2.27 -17.24 -6.99
C ILE A 354 0.97 -17.70 -6.30
N ILE A 355 -0.18 -17.23 -6.76
CA ILE A 355 -1.48 -17.50 -6.11
C ILE A 355 -1.90 -18.95 -6.39
N THR A 356 -2.12 -19.71 -5.31
CA THR A 356 -2.66 -21.08 -5.40
C THR A 356 -4.19 -21.06 -5.43
N MET A 357 -4.76 -21.83 -6.34
CA MET A 357 -6.20 -21.97 -6.58
C MET A 357 -6.79 -23.21 -5.89
#